data_d05a465fad3ea7b431f8b069d03500d4
#
_entry.id   d05a465fad3ea7b431f8b069d03500d4
#
_cell.length_a   1.000
_cell.length_b   1.000
_cell.length_c   1.000
_cell.angle_alpha   90.00
_cell.angle_beta   90.00
_cell.angle_gamma   90.00
#
_symmetry.space_group_name_H-M   'P 1'
#
loop_
_entity.id
_entity.type
_entity.pdbx_description
1 polymer ?
#
loop_
_entity_poly.entity_id
_entity_poly.type
_entity_poly.pdbx_seq_one_letter_code
_entity_poly.pdbx_strand_id
1 'polypeptide(L)'
;VQRIVCRSITGDLAILAGHCNFCTALGMGEAHVILEDGTSRSAACIGGMLTVMDGNCSLLATTWEWQEDIDADRAGKAKERAQEKLAKGGLSDKEYKIVEAKLQRALVRLSVKS
;
A
#
# COMPACT_ATOMS: atom_id res chain seq x y z
N VAL A 1 -19.32 1.48 2.36
CA VAL A 1 -18.12 2.28 2.07
C VAL A 1 -18.49 3.43 1.15
N GLN A 2 -18.18 4.65 1.54
CA GLN A 2 -18.47 5.83 0.75
C GLN A 2 -17.36 6.14 -0.25
N ARG A 3 -16.10 5.95 0.16
CA ARG A 3 -14.96 6.30 -0.65
C ARG A 3 -13.73 5.45 -0.29
N ILE A 4 -12.98 5.05 -1.31
CA ILE A 4 -11.68 4.38 -1.14
C ILE A 4 -10.65 5.21 -1.89
N VAL A 5 -9.54 5.55 -1.21
CA VAL A 5 -8.39 6.21 -1.81
C VAL A 5 -7.21 5.27 -1.71
N CYS A 6 -6.61 4.94 -2.85
CA CYS A 6 -5.44 4.06 -2.89
C CYS A 6 -4.51 4.48 -4.02
N ARG A 7 -3.31 3.92 -4.02
CA ARG A 7 -2.29 4.24 -5.01
C ARG A 7 -2.28 3.20 -6.12
N SER A 8 -2.51 3.64 -7.35
CA SER A 8 -2.36 2.79 -8.54
C SER A 8 -0.91 2.89 -9.05
N ILE A 9 -0.58 2.08 -10.04
CA ILE A 9 0.74 2.13 -10.70
C ILE A 9 0.96 3.45 -11.45
N THR A 10 -0.12 4.18 -11.76
CA THR A 10 -0.05 5.47 -12.47
C THR A 10 -0.22 6.67 -11.56
N GLY A 11 -0.44 6.47 -10.27
CA GLY A 11 -0.64 7.55 -9.29
C GLY A 11 -1.78 7.23 -8.32
N ASP A 12 -2.18 8.24 -7.56
CA ASP A 12 -3.25 8.07 -6.58
C ASP A 12 -4.61 7.97 -7.27
N LEU A 13 -5.46 7.14 -6.68
CA LEU A 13 -6.77 6.82 -7.23
C LEU A 13 -7.82 6.93 -6.12
N ALA A 14 -8.94 7.57 -6.41
CA ALA A 14 -10.08 7.64 -5.51
C ALA A 14 -11.30 7.02 -6.17
N ILE A 15 -11.95 6.09 -5.44
CA ILE A 15 -13.15 5.41 -5.91
C ILE A 15 -14.32 5.86 -5.04
N LEU A 16 -15.30 6.47 -5.69
CA LEU A 16 -16.54 6.91 -5.06
C LEU A 16 -17.68 5.94 -5.41
N ALA A 17 -18.70 5.90 -4.56
CA ALA A 17 -19.91 5.12 -4.83
C ALA A 17 -20.50 5.53 -6.19
N GLY A 18 -20.90 4.56 -7.00
CA GLY A 18 -21.47 4.82 -8.33
C GLY A 18 -20.44 5.11 -9.42
N HIS A 19 -19.17 4.93 -9.16
CA HIS A 19 -18.12 5.13 -10.15
C HIS A 19 -18.26 4.14 -11.33
N CYS A 20 -17.69 4.51 -12.49
CA CYS A 20 -17.72 3.67 -13.68
C CYS A 20 -16.98 2.35 -13.51
N ASN A 21 -17.36 1.36 -14.30
CA ASN A 21 -16.66 0.07 -14.31
C ASN A 21 -15.22 0.26 -14.78
N PHE A 22 -14.25 -0.27 -14.03
CA PHE A 22 -12.85 -0.29 -14.45
C PHE A 22 -12.04 -1.29 -13.62
N CYS A 23 -10.83 -1.56 -14.07
CA CYS A 23 -9.89 -2.43 -13.39
C CYS A 23 -8.50 -1.79 -13.49
N THR A 24 -7.76 -1.76 -12.38
CA THR A 24 -6.41 -1.20 -12.37
C THR A 24 -5.51 -1.97 -11.42
N ALA A 25 -4.23 -2.02 -11.75
CA ALA A 25 -3.23 -2.56 -10.84
C ALA A 25 -2.86 -1.51 -9.78
N LEU A 26 -2.61 -1.98 -8.56
CA LEU A 26 -2.26 -1.14 -7.43
C LEU A 26 -0.75 -1.15 -7.19
N GLY A 27 -0.21 0.02 -6.85
CA GLY A 27 1.16 0.14 -6.37
C GLY A 27 1.23 0.04 -4.85
N MET A 28 2.42 0.31 -4.30
CA MET A 28 2.61 0.37 -2.85
C MET A 28 2.25 1.76 -2.34
N GLY A 29 1.49 1.85 -1.27
CA GLY A 29 1.14 3.14 -0.68
C GLY A 29 0.10 3.03 0.43
N GLU A 30 -0.26 4.18 0.99
CA GLU A 30 -1.35 4.27 1.94
C GLU A 30 -2.67 4.14 1.21
N ALA A 31 -3.60 3.42 1.82
CA ALA A 31 -4.99 3.37 1.38
C ALA A 31 -5.87 3.92 2.49
N HIS A 32 -6.90 4.65 2.10
CA HIS A 32 -7.86 5.23 3.04
C HIS A 32 -9.25 4.78 2.65
N VAL A 33 -9.97 4.23 3.61
CA VAL A 33 -11.37 3.80 3.43
C VAL A 33 -12.24 4.72 4.25
N ILE A 34 -13.16 5.41 3.59
CA ILE A 34 -14.10 6.32 4.26
C ILE A 34 -15.46 5.62 4.33
N LEU A 35 -15.92 5.42 5.55
CA LEU A 35 -17.17 4.73 5.82
C LEU A 35 -18.35 5.69 5.67
N GLU A 36 -19.55 5.14 5.59
CA GLU A 36 -20.78 5.92 5.40
C GLU A 36 -21.04 6.90 6.55
N ASP A 37 -20.58 6.59 7.76
CA ASP A 37 -20.70 7.47 8.91
C ASP A 37 -19.68 8.60 8.95
N GLY A 38 -18.83 8.69 7.94
CA GLY A 38 -17.78 9.72 7.84
C GLY A 38 -16.44 9.35 8.48
N THR A 39 -16.38 8.23 9.21
CA THR A 39 -15.10 7.79 9.78
C THR A 39 -14.19 7.25 8.69
N SER A 40 -12.88 7.40 8.89
CA SER A 40 -11.89 6.88 7.95
C SER A 40 -10.99 5.85 8.63
N ARG A 41 -10.56 4.86 7.83
CA ARG A 41 -9.57 3.88 8.25
C ARG A 41 -8.43 3.90 7.24
N SER A 42 -7.23 3.80 7.76
CA SER A 42 -6.01 3.77 6.93
C SER A 42 -5.40 2.38 6.92
N ALA A 43 -4.77 2.03 5.82
CA ALA A 43 -4.11 0.75 5.65
C ALA A 43 -2.87 0.88 4.78
N ALA A 44 -1.92 -0.03 4.94
CA ALA A 44 -0.81 -0.19 4.02
C ALA A 44 -1.22 -1.18 2.94
N CYS A 45 -1.29 -0.72 1.70
CA CYS A 45 -1.59 -1.55 0.54
C CYS A 45 -0.29 -1.77 -0.24
N ILE A 46 0.11 -3.03 -0.39
CA ILE A 46 1.36 -3.38 -1.06
C ILE A 46 1.03 -4.24 -2.27
N GLY A 47 0.72 -3.57 -3.38
CA GLY A 47 0.35 -4.24 -4.62
C GLY A 47 -1.05 -4.84 -4.60
N GLY A 48 -1.50 -5.27 -5.75
CA GLY A 48 -2.81 -5.92 -5.90
C GLY A 48 -3.57 -5.42 -7.10
N MET A 49 -4.87 -5.64 -7.09
CA MET A 49 -5.75 -5.25 -8.18
C MET A 49 -7.06 -4.70 -7.63
N LEU A 50 -7.52 -3.60 -8.19
CA LEU A 50 -8.80 -2.99 -7.85
C LEU A 50 -9.73 -3.15 -9.05
N THR A 51 -10.93 -3.69 -8.81
CA THR A 51 -11.95 -3.88 -9.84
C THR A 51 -13.26 -3.22 -9.40
N VAL A 52 -13.83 -2.42 -10.28
CA VAL A 52 -15.16 -1.84 -10.07
C VAL A 52 -16.06 -2.35 -11.17
N MET A 53 -17.10 -3.11 -10.81
CA MET A 53 -18.03 -3.72 -11.75
C MET A 53 -19.44 -3.61 -11.21
N ASP A 54 -20.35 -3.00 -11.99
CA ASP A 54 -21.78 -2.92 -11.68
C ASP A 54 -22.06 -2.40 -10.27
N GLY A 55 -21.34 -1.37 -9.84
CA GLY A 55 -21.47 -0.78 -8.53
C GLY A 55 -20.77 -1.53 -7.41
N ASN A 56 -20.15 -2.67 -7.70
CA ASN A 56 -19.39 -3.45 -6.72
C ASN A 56 -17.90 -3.21 -6.89
N CYS A 57 -17.24 -2.87 -5.78
CA CYS A 57 -15.81 -2.64 -5.76
C CYS A 57 -15.12 -3.81 -5.07
N SER A 58 -14.20 -4.46 -5.77
CA SER A 58 -13.39 -5.55 -5.23
C SER A 58 -11.92 -5.15 -5.23
N LEU A 59 -11.29 -5.29 -4.08
CA LEU A 59 -9.88 -5.01 -3.93
C LEU A 59 -9.16 -6.29 -3.50
N LEU A 60 -8.32 -6.81 -4.41
CA LEU A 60 -7.49 -7.98 -4.15
C LEU A 60 -6.06 -7.51 -3.91
N ALA A 61 -5.71 -7.32 -2.66
CA ALA A 61 -4.37 -6.85 -2.30
C ALA A 61 -3.42 -8.03 -2.13
N THR A 62 -2.18 -7.86 -2.61
CA THR A 62 -1.11 -8.82 -2.31
C THR A 62 -0.81 -8.79 -0.82
N THR A 63 -0.72 -7.58 -0.25
CA THR A 63 -0.61 -7.36 1.18
C THR A 63 -1.48 -6.18 1.57
N TRP A 64 -2.32 -6.37 2.59
CA TRP A 64 -3.16 -5.33 3.15
C TRP A 64 -3.05 -5.39 4.67
N GLU A 65 -2.57 -4.32 5.28
CA GLU A 65 -2.47 -4.23 6.73
C GLU A 65 -3.16 -2.96 7.22
N TRP A 66 -4.15 -3.13 8.08
CA TRP A 66 -4.80 -1.98 8.71
C TRP A 66 -3.81 -1.26 9.63
N GLN A 67 -3.99 0.05 9.79
CA GLN A 67 -3.12 0.89 10.62
C GLN A 67 -2.93 0.31 12.03
N GLU A 68 -4.00 -0.13 12.65
CA GLU A 68 -3.95 -0.70 14.01
C GLU A 68 -3.18 -2.02 14.10
N ASP A 69 -3.05 -2.74 12.99
CA ASP A 69 -2.38 -4.04 12.95
C ASP A 69 -0.88 -3.93 12.61
N ILE A 70 -0.42 -2.74 12.22
CA ILE A 70 0.97 -2.54 11.82
C ILE A 70 1.87 -2.47 13.06
N ASP A 71 2.93 -3.29 13.06
CA ASP A 71 3.98 -3.26 14.07
C ASP A 71 5.07 -2.26 13.65
N ALA A 72 5.07 -1.09 14.26
CA ALA A 72 6.01 -0.03 13.92
C ALA A 72 7.46 -0.41 14.24
N ASP A 73 7.69 -1.15 15.32
CA ASP A 73 9.05 -1.58 15.70
C ASP A 73 9.62 -2.54 14.64
N ARG A 74 8.81 -3.49 14.20
CA ARG A 74 9.20 -4.44 13.17
C ARG A 74 9.47 -3.74 11.83
N ALA A 75 8.61 -2.81 11.46
CA ALA A 75 8.78 -2.03 10.23
C ALA A 75 10.03 -1.17 10.29
N GLY A 76 10.32 -0.55 11.44
CA GLY A 76 11.52 0.23 11.67
C GLY A 76 12.78 -0.60 11.55
N LYS A 77 12.80 -1.79 12.12
CA LYS A 77 13.95 -2.71 11.99
C LYS A 77 14.15 -3.18 10.55
N ALA A 78 13.07 -3.46 9.84
CA ALA A 78 13.14 -3.85 8.44
C ALA A 78 13.72 -2.72 7.58
N LYS A 79 13.31 -1.48 7.85
CA LYS A 79 13.84 -0.28 7.20
C LYS A 79 15.35 -0.15 7.42
N GLU A 80 15.79 -0.26 8.68
CA GLU A 80 17.21 -0.15 9.02
C GLU A 80 18.06 -1.21 8.32
N ARG A 81 17.60 -2.46 8.33
CA ARG A 81 18.30 -3.56 7.66
C ARG A 81 18.43 -3.33 6.16
N ALA A 82 17.36 -2.87 5.52
CA ALA A 82 17.38 -2.59 4.10
C ALA A 82 18.33 -1.43 3.77
N GLN A 83 18.30 -0.37 4.57
CA GLN A 83 19.20 0.78 4.39
C GLN A 83 20.67 0.39 4.56
N GLU A 84 20.99 -0.45 5.55
CA GLU A 84 22.35 -0.95 5.75
C GLU A 84 22.84 -1.76 4.56
N LYS A 85 22.02 -2.65 4.02
CA LYS A 85 22.39 -3.44 2.85
C LYS A 85 22.64 -2.58 1.62
N LEU A 86 21.81 -1.57 1.41
CA LEU A 86 22.00 -0.64 0.29
C LEU A 86 23.27 0.20 0.46
N ALA A 87 23.57 0.63 1.70
CA ALA A 87 24.75 1.42 1.99
C ALA A 87 26.05 0.64 1.83
N LYS A 88 26.06 -0.65 2.16
CA LYS A 88 27.24 -1.51 2.01
C LYS A 88 27.59 -1.76 0.55
N GLY A 89 26.62 -1.77 -0.34
CA GLY A 89 26.84 -2.09 -1.74
C GLY A 89 27.15 -3.55 -1.99
N GLY A 90 27.75 -3.84 -3.13
CA GLY A 90 28.11 -5.21 -3.49
C GLY A 90 26.95 -6.10 -3.88
N LEU A 91 25.77 -5.52 -4.10
CA LEU A 91 24.57 -6.25 -4.50
C LEU A 91 24.49 -6.34 -6.02
N SER A 92 24.02 -7.50 -6.51
CA SER A 92 23.64 -7.63 -7.91
C SER A 92 22.41 -6.76 -8.19
N ASP A 93 22.11 -6.49 -9.45
CA ASP A 93 20.94 -5.70 -9.82
C ASP A 93 19.65 -6.31 -9.26
N LYS A 94 19.55 -7.63 -9.31
CA LYS A 94 18.39 -8.36 -8.78
C LYS A 94 18.29 -8.24 -7.27
N GLU A 95 19.41 -8.39 -6.56
CA GLU A 95 19.45 -8.26 -5.10
C GLU A 95 19.11 -6.83 -4.67
N TYR A 96 19.63 -5.84 -5.38
CA TYR A 96 19.33 -4.43 -5.12
C TYR A 96 17.83 -4.16 -5.21
N LYS A 97 17.17 -4.65 -6.27
CA LYS A 97 15.73 -4.47 -6.43
C LYS A 97 14.92 -5.12 -5.33
N ILE A 98 15.34 -6.30 -4.87
CA ILE A 98 14.68 -7.00 -3.76
C ILE A 98 14.79 -6.20 -2.47
N VAL A 99 15.98 -5.70 -2.15
CA VAL A 99 16.22 -4.92 -0.93
C VAL A 99 15.48 -3.59 -0.99
N GLU A 100 15.51 -2.92 -2.15
CA GLU A 100 14.78 -1.67 -2.36
C GLU A 100 13.28 -1.86 -2.16
N ALA A 101 12.72 -2.95 -2.68
CA ALA A 101 11.30 -3.26 -2.49
C ALA A 101 10.96 -3.47 -1.01
N LYS A 102 11.84 -4.14 -0.26
CA LYS A 102 11.67 -4.32 1.19
C LYS A 102 11.69 -2.99 1.93
N LEU A 103 12.58 -2.08 1.52
CA LEU A 103 12.65 -0.75 2.09
C LEU A 103 11.36 0.03 1.83
N GLN A 104 10.86 0.01 0.61
CA GLN A 104 9.62 0.70 0.24
C GLN A 104 8.43 0.19 1.05
N ARG A 105 8.32 -1.13 1.22
CA ARG A 105 7.25 -1.72 2.04
C ARG A 105 7.32 -1.25 3.49
N ALA A 106 8.52 -1.21 4.07
CA ALA A 106 8.72 -0.73 5.43
C ALA A 106 8.35 0.75 5.57
N LEU A 107 8.73 1.57 4.58
CA LEU A 107 8.39 3.00 4.58
C LEU A 107 6.88 3.23 4.50
N VAL A 108 6.17 2.46 3.67
CA VAL A 108 4.72 2.54 3.58
C VAL A 108 4.06 2.21 4.92
N ARG A 109 4.50 1.13 5.56
CA ARG A 109 3.97 0.74 6.87
C ARG A 109 4.20 1.81 7.94
N LEU A 110 5.39 2.37 7.97
CA LEU A 110 5.73 3.43 8.93
C LEU A 110 4.92 4.69 8.67
N SER A 111 4.71 5.05 7.41
CA SER A 111 3.90 6.21 7.02
C SER A 111 2.46 6.06 7.49
N VAL A 112 1.87 4.87 7.29
CA VAL A 112 0.49 4.60 7.70
C VAL A 112 0.36 4.63 9.23
N LYS A 113 1.36 4.10 9.94
CA LYS A 113 1.31 4.00 11.40
C LYS A 113 1.50 5.34 12.10
N SER A 114 2.23 6.25 11.50
CA SER A 114 2.54 7.55 12.11
C SER A 114 1.35 8.53 12.14
#